data_7593c6ef4ef31cddac75f2b060b176dc
#
_entry.id   7593c6ef4ef31cddac75f2b060b176dc
#
_cell.length_a   1.000
_cell.length_b   1.000
_cell.length_c   1.000
_cell.angle_alpha   90.00
_cell.angle_beta   90.00
_cell.angle_gamma   90.00
#
_symmetry.space_group_name_H-M   'P 1'
#
loop_
_entity.id
_entity.type
_entity.pdbx_description
1 polymer ?
#
loop_
_entity_poly.entity_id
_entity_poly.type
_entity_poly.pdbx_seq_one_letter_code
_entity_poly.pdbx_strand_id
1 'polypeptide(L)'
;MTVHSPLPLSTTEALAELKASLGDRIHLDEETRSRYRSDFGRKVDRLPAAVATCTSAAEIAEVVRFCRERGIPVVPRGQAHTQSGQATSDGGVLLDTSSLSVIHEIDEAAETATVDCGVVWRDLVAATLEKGLVPRVLTNNLGVQISGTLSMAGLGVASFRYGTQADNVTELEVVTGTGEIVTCSREHNRDLFDVVRCGLGQFGVITRATVRLRRAKSVVRKYFLLYDDLGTLMEDVKRVMDPGNPTFSSLESWCTPCLQGIKKIGEGMELGEGMQTFAAWFYPLHLTVELNPGEEPDDTAVLKGLSPYRHVHTEDFSQHEFCNRMDPVFELWRRSGYWDMAHPWMETTLPWDTSREFIESVLFQTPPQALGPGGHILLWPAYTLTSDVPLFMHPEGDFVMGWGILPGVPARFLDRALAQLDMASELSIHYGGKRYLSGFITFDTVEKWAAHFGDRWPRILEAKKKFDPAGIMAPGFIQYE
;
A
#
# COMPACT_ATOMS: atom_id res chain seq x y z
N MET A 1 26.63 -14.36 -0.39
CA MET A 1 26.82 -14.21 1.08
C MET A 1 27.41 -12.83 1.31
N THR A 2 26.57 -11.89 1.68
CA THR A 2 27.02 -10.54 2.07
C THR A 2 27.67 -10.66 3.43
N VAL A 3 28.98 -10.43 3.50
CA VAL A 3 29.71 -10.38 4.77
C VAL A 3 29.34 -9.06 5.43
N HIS A 4 28.48 -9.10 6.44
CA HIS A 4 28.20 -7.92 7.24
C HIS A 4 29.49 -7.51 7.98
N SER A 5 29.95 -6.29 7.75
CA SER A 5 31.05 -5.74 8.52
C SER A 5 30.65 -5.65 10.00
N PRO A 6 31.51 -6.01 10.94
CA PRO A 6 31.21 -5.85 12.37
C PRO A 6 30.96 -4.37 12.67
N LEU A 7 29.95 -4.11 13.51
CA LEU A 7 29.64 -2.74 13.97
C LEU A 7 30.85 -2.12 14.66
N PRO A 8 31.05 -0.80 14.57
CA PRO A 8 32.02 -0.11 15.38
C PRO A 8 31.83 -0.41 16.88
N LEU A 9 32.91 -0.62 17.61
CA LEU A 9 32.88 -0.90 19.06
C LEU A 9 32.02 0.13 19.81
N SER A 10 32.09 1.41 19.42
CA SER A 10 31.30 2.49 19.98
C SER A 10 29.77 2.31 19.82
N THR A 11 29.31 1.73 18.69
CA THR A 11 27.88 1.48 18.48
C THR A 11 27.40 0.33 19.35
N THR A 12 28.17 -0.73 19.51
CA THR A 12 27.81 -1.89 20.35
C THR A 12 27.72 -1.48 21.83
N GLU A 13 28.68 -0.68 22.31
CA GLU A 13 28.67 -0.14 23.69
C GLU A 13 27.47 0.77 23.92
N ALA A 14 27.19 1.69 23.00
CA ALA A 14 26.04 2.57 23.08
C ALA A 14 24.72 1.81 23.13
N LEU A 15 24.53 0.77 22.31
CA LEU A 15 23.33 -0.03 22.32
C LEU A 15 23.16 -0.87 23.60
N ALA A 16 24.27 -1.22 24.26
CA ALA A 16 24.23 -1.84 25.60
C ALA A 16 23.74 -0.85 26.65
N GLU A 17 24.12 0.44 26.57
CA GLU A 17 23.57 1.50 27.43
C GLU A 17 22.06 1.67 27.21
N LEU A 18 21.61 1.70 25.95
CA LEU A 18 20.18 1.80 25.61
C LEU A 18 19.39 0.60 26.18
N LYS A 19 19.96 -0.60 26.08
CA LYS A 19 19.38 -1.81 26.69
C LYS A 19 19.33 -1.72 28.21
N ALA A 20 20.33 -1.14 28.86
CA ALA A 20 20.33 -0.95 30.30
C ALA A 20 19.22 0.03 30.75
N SER A 21 18.86 1.04 29.92
CA SER A 21 17.78 1.99 30.19
C SER A 21 16.39 1.39 29.94
N LEU A 22 16.18 0.73 28.80
CA LEU A 22 14.87 0.27 28.34
C LEU A 22 14.63 -1.25 28.54
N GLY A 23 15.62 -1.96 29.09
CA GLY A 23 15.48 -3.38 29.47
C GLY A 23 15.09 -4.28 28.31
N ASP A 24 14.02 -5.05 28.50
CA ASP A 24 13.53 -6.05 27.54
C ASP A 24 12.90 -5.42 26.27
N ARG A 25 12.80 -4.10 26.21
CA ARG A 25 12.37 -3.40 24.98
C ARG A 25 13.46 -3.42 23.90
N ILE A 26 14.72 -3.62 24.26
CA ILE A 26 15.85 -3.58 23.33
C ILE A 26 16.44 -4.98 23.17
N HIS A 27 16.38 -5.48 21.94
CA HIS A 27 16.88 -6.80 21.57
C HIS A 27 18.20 -6.66 20.79
N LEU A 28 19.27 -7.22 21.37
CA LEU A 28 20.62 -7.23 20.78
C LEU A 28 21.03 -8.61 20.27
N ASP A 29 20.27 -9.66 20.64
CA ASP A 29 20.55 -11.02 20.23
C ASP A 29 20.35 -11.22 18.72
N GLU A 30 21.21 -12.04 18.10
CA GLU A 30 21.20 -12.25 16.66
C GLU A 30 19.94 -12.98 16.18
N GLU A 31 19.37 -13.86 16.99
CA GLU A 31 18.15 -14.60 16.64
C GLU A 31 17.00 -13.62 16.40
N THR A 32 16.74 -12.70 17.33
CA THR A 32 15.70 -11.67 17.19
C THR A 32 16.00 -10.76 15.98
N ARG A 33 17.21 -10.19 15.90
CA ARG A 33 17.59 -9.27 14.80
C ARG A 33 17.45 -9.90 13.43
N SER A 34 17.77 -11.19 13.30
CA SER A 34 17.69 -11.92 12.03
C SER A 34 16.27 -12.03 11.46
N ARG A 35 15.23 -11.98 12.30
CA ARG A 35 13.82 -11.97 11.86
C ARG A 35 13.43 -10.68 11.13
N TYR A 36 14.22 -9.62 11.28
CA TYR A 36 13.96 -8.29 10.74
C TYR A 36 14.87 -7.92 9.55
N ARG A 37 15.62 -8.87 8.99
CA ARG A 37 16.61 -8.62 7.93
C ARG A 37 16.01 -8.16 6.61
N SER A 38 14.77 -8.54 6.32
CA SER A 38 14.14 -8.28 5.03
C SER A 38 12.73 -7.76 5.20
N ASP A 39 12.18 -7.20 4.13
CA ASP A 39 10.76 -6.88 3.97
C ASP A 39 10.08 -7.91 3.05
N PHE A 40 8.81 -7.68 2.69
CA PHE A 40 8.03 -8.60 1.86
C PHE A 40 8.60 -8.76 0.44
N GLY A 41 9.24 -7.71 -0.09
CA GLY A 41 9.92 -7.76 -1.39
C GLY A 41 11.10 -8.71 -1.44
N ARG A 42 11.73 -8.97 -0.30
CA ARG A 42 12.93 -9.84 -0.16
C ARG A 42 14.08 -9.48 -1.12
N LYS A 43 14.11 -8.24 -1.58
CA LYS A 43 15.17 -7.69 -2.42
C LYS A 43 16.46 -7.44 -1.65
N VAL A 44 16.32 -7.05 -0.37
CA VAL A 44 17.43 -6.67 0.49
C VAL A 44 17.57 -7.62 1.67
N ASP A 45 18.80 -7.78 2.14
CA ASP A 45 19.19 -8.51 3.34
C ASP A 45 20.05 -7.58 4.20
N ARG A 46 19.47 -6.98 5.24
CA ARG A 46 20.10 -6.00 6.11
C ARG A 46 19.91 -6.39 7.57
N LEU A 47 20.99 -6.54 8.32
CA LEU A 47 20.93 -6.90 9.73
C LEU A 47 20.91 -5.63 10.60
N PRO A 48 19.81 -5.32 11.32
CA PRO A 48 19.81 -4.21 12.26
C PRO A 48 20.80 -4.47 13.43
N ALA A 49 21.36 -3.40 13.99
CA ALA A 49 22.20 -3.50 15.18
C ALA A 49 21.40 -3.82 16.44
N ALA A 50 20.17 -3.32 16.51
CA ALA A 50 19.21 -3.63 17.56
C ALA A 50 17.78 -3.59 17.01
N VAL A 51 16.87 -4.26 17.70
CA VAL A 51 15.43 -4.13 17.51
C VAL A 51 14.83 -3.54 18.79
N ALA A 52 14.06 -2.45 18.64
CA ALA A 52 13.32 -1.82 19.74
C ALA A 52 11.82 -2.13 19.62
N THR A 53 11.22 -2.70 20.67
CA THR A 53 9.79 -3.07 20.73
C THR A 53 9.09 -2.21 21.80
N CYS A 54 8.97 -0.91 21.53
CA CYS A 54 8.40 0.06 22.45
C CYS A 54 6.88 -0.07 22.58
N THR A 55 6.35 0.22 23.76
CA THR A 55 4.91 0.15 24.08
C THR A 55 4.27 1.53 24.27
N SER A 56 5.05 2.60 24.16
CA SER A 56 4.56 3.97 24.28
C SER A 56 5.33 4.95 23.42
N ALA A 57 4.70 6.08 23.08
CA ALA A 57 5.38 7.18 22.41
C ALA A 57 6.57 7.72 23.19
N ALA A 58 6.50 7.67 24.54
CA ALA A 58 7.58 8.12 25.42
C ALA A 58 8.84 7.23 25.29
N GLU A 59 8.68 5.91 25.25
CA GLU A 59 9.80 4.97 25.01
C GLU A 59 10.40 5.16 23.62
N ILE A 60 9.56 5.36 22.59
CA ILE A 60 10.00 5.67 21.22
C ILE A 60 10.81 6.96 21.20
N ALA A 61 10.33 8.02 21.86
CA ALA A 61 11.03 9.29 21.96
C ALA A 61 12.39 9.15 22.68
N GLU A 62 12.51 8.30 23.69
CA GLU A 62 13.78 7.98 24.35
C GLU A 62 14.76 7.31 23.38
N VAL A 63 14.30 6.28 22.65
CA VAL A 63 15.12 5.61 21.61
C VAL A 63 15.62 6.60 20.56
N VAL A 64 14.71 7.45 20.03
CA VAL A 64 15.07 8.43 18.98
C VAL A 64 16.08 9.45 19.51
N ARG A 65 15.87 10.02 20.71
CA ARG A 65 16.83 10.97 21.32
C ARG A 65 18.20 10.34 21.52
N PHE A 66 18.22 9.13 22.08
CA PHE A 66 19.45 8.38 22.30
C PHE A 66 20.22 8.16 20.99
N CYS A 67 19.52 7.72 19.95
CA CYS A 67 20.10 7.45 18.63
C CYS A 67 20.57 8.74 17.95
N ARG A 68 19.79 9.83 18.06
CA ARG A 68 20.16 11.15 17.51
C ARG A 68 21.47 11.67 18.07
N GLU A 69 21.66 11.59 19.37
CA GLU A 69 22.87 12.06 20.05
C GLU A 69 24.13 11.30 19.60
N ARG A 70 23.95 10.10 19.08
CA ARG A 70 25.05 9.20 18.67
C ARG A 70 25.14 8.97 17.15
N GLY A 71 24.28 9.62 16.37
CA GLY A 71 24.22 9.44 14.92
C GLY A 71 23.83 8.01 14.49
N ILE A 72 23.08 7.28 15.32
CA ILE A 72 22.64 5.92 15.01
C ILE A 72 21.35 5.99 14.21
N PRO A 73 21.26 5.33 13.02
CA PRO A 73 20.05 5.28 12.22
C PRO A 73 18.87 4.63 12.96
N VAL A 74 17.66 5.16 12.76
CA VAL A 74 16.39 4.59 13.28
C VAL A 74 15.45 4.37 12.12
N VAL A 75 14.95 3.14 11.96
CA VAL A 75 13.98 2.79 10.92
C VAL A 75 12.69 2.29 11.57
N PRO A 76 11.57 3.03 11.45
CA PRO A 76 10.27 2.55 11.88
C PRO A 76 9.82 1.35 11.05
N ARG A 77 9.23 0.36 11.71
CA ARG A 77 8.74 -0.85 11.05
C ARG A 77 7.39 -1.27 11.61
N GLY A 78 6.44 -1.48 10.71
CA GLY A 78 5.23 -2.23 10.96
C GLY A 78 5.37 -3.68 10.50
N GLN A 79 4.43 -4.19 9.71
CA GLN A 79 4.49 -5.56 9.15
C GLN A 79 5.46 -5.71 7.96
N ALA A 80 6.20 -4.66 7.62
CA ALA A 80 7.19 -4.63 6.54
C ALA A 80 6.68 -5.17 5.20
N HIS A 81 5.48 -4.75 4.81
CA HIS A 81 4.87 -5.14 3.53
C HIS A 81 5.34 -4.25 2.36
N THR A 82 6.58 -3.77 2.43
CA THR A 82 7.27 -2.98 1.43
C THR A 82 8.14 -3.87 0.54
N GLN A 83 8.62 -3.34 -0.62
CA GLN A 83 9.27 -4.15 -1.64
C GLN A 83 10.72 -3.72 -1.97
N SER A 84 11.21 -2.64 -1.37
CA SER A 84 12.57 -2.11 -1.65
C SER A 84 13.44 -1.91 -0.41
N GLY A 85 13.08 -2.52 0.72
CA GLY A 85 13.83 -2.39 1.95
C GLY A 85 13.52 -1.12 2.75
N GLN A 86 12.39 -0.47 2.49
CA GLN A 86 11.97 0.77 3.20
C GLN A 86 11.86 0.54 4.73
N ALA A 87 11.48 -0.67 5.16
CA ALA A 87 11.31 -1.06 6.55
C ALA A 87 12.45 -1.94 7.07
N THR A 88 13.67 -1.75 6.57
CA THR A 88 14.88 -2.49 7.00
C THR A 88 16.01 -1.52 7.35
N SER A 89 16.89 -1.95 8.25
CA SER A 89 18.06 -1.16 8.67
C SER A 89 19.32 -2.00 8.58
N ASP A 90 20.39 -1.41 8.08
CA ASP A 90 21.73 -2.02 8.13
C ASP A 90 22.55 -1.33 9.23
N GLY A 91 22.79 -2.03 10.32
CA GLY A 91 23.60 -1.51 11.44
C GLY A 91 22.95 -0.43 12.32
N GLY A 92 21.68 -0.03 12.05
CA GLY A 92 20.91 0.90 12.90
C GLY A 92 19.93 0.22 13.85
N VAL A 93 19.13 1.01 14.55
CA VAL A 93 18.01 0.52 15.38
C VAL A 93 16.76 0.39 14.51
N LEU A 94 16.18 -0.79 14.46
CA LEU A 94 14.89 -1.02 13.86
C LEU A 94 13.81 -0.91 14.95
N LEU A 95 12.85 -0.03 14.76
CA LEU A 95 11.82 0.29 15.73
C LEU A 95 10.51 -0.40 15.32
N ASP A 96 10.20 -1.52 15.95
CA ASP A 96 8.96 -2.26 15.74
C ASP A 96 7.82 -1.61 16.53
N THR A 97 6.79 -1.17 15.81
CA THR A 97 5.62 -0.48 16.38
C THR A 97 4.48 -1.44 16.75
N SER A 98 4.64 -2.75 16.60
CA SER A 98 3.56 -3.73 16.80
C SER A 98 3.01 -3.80 18.23
N SER A 99 3.81 -3.38 19.22
CA SER A 99 3.37 -3.32 20.61
C SER A 99 2.45 -2.13 20.92
N LEU A 100 2.31 -1.16 20.04
CA LEU A 100 1.33 -0.07 20.12
C LEU A 100 -0.01 -0.56 19.56
N SER A 101 -0.81 -1.29 20.32
CA SER A 101 -1.95 -2.06 19.82
C SER A 101 -3.31 -1.74 20.46
N VAL A 102 -3.44 -0.57 21.09
CA VAL A 102 -4.69 -0.19 21.78
C VAL A 102 -5.64 0.55 20.84
N ILE A 103 -6.89 0.12 20.81
CA ILE A 103 -8.01 0.90 20.25
C ILE A 103 -8.57 1.71 21.41
N HIS A 104 -8.29 3.03 21.43
CA HIS A 104 -8.64 3.92 22.55
C HIS A 104 -10.11 4.29 22.57
N GLU A 105 -10.65 4.60 21.39
CA GLU A 105 -12.03 5.10 21.27
C GLU A 105 -12.60 4.79 19.88
N ILE A 106 -13.88 4.48 19.81
CA ILE A 106 -14.68 4.47 18.60
C ILE A 106 -15.87 5.37 18.86
N ASP A 107 -15.83 6.58 18.28
CA ASP A 107 -16.89 7.58 18.37
C ASP A 107 -17.90 7.38 17.23
N GLU A 108 -19.08 6.86 17.59
CA GLU A 108 -20.16 6.59 16.64
C GLU A 108 -20.82 7.85 16.09
N ALA A 109 -20.79 8.95 16.84
CA ALA A 109 -21.40 10.21 16.44
C ALA A 109 -20.51 11.00 15.49
N ALA A 110 -19.20 11.01 15.76
CA ALA A 110 -18.18 11.63 14.91
C ALA A 110 -17.75 10.71 13.73
N GLU A 111 -18.15 9.44 13.76
CA GLU A 111 -17.67 8.40 12.82
C GLU A 111 -16.14 8.37 12.73
N THR A 112 -15.49 8.24 13.88
CA THR A 112 -14.03 8.17 13.99
C THR A 112 -13.59 7.07 14.94
N ALA A 113 -12.34 6.62 14.78
CA ALA A 113 -11.66 5.77 15.76
C ALA A 113 -10.28 6.32 16.07
N THR A 114 -9.95 6.43 17.35
CA THR A 114 -8.62 6.79 17.85
C THR A 114 -7.90 5.54 18.28
N VAL A 115 -6.77 5.25 17.64
CA VAL A 115 -6.04 3.99 17.79
C VAL A 115 -4.54 4.20 17.85
N ASP A 116 -3.84 3.34 18.57
CA ASP A 116 -2.39 3.21 18.43
C ASP A 116 -2.03 2.70 17.03
N CYS A 117 -0.96 3.17 16.47
CA CYS A 117 -0.59 2.91 15.08
C CYS A 117 0.03 1.54 14.79
N GLY A 118 0.27 0.74 15.84
CA GLY A 118 0.62 -0.69 15.72
C GLY A 118 -0.58 -1.61 15.56
N VAL A 119 -1.81 -1.11 15.77
CA VAL A 119 -3.06 -1.84 15.49
C VAL A 119 -3.08 -2.25 14.02
N VAL A 120 -3.44 -3.50 13.73
CA VAL A 120 -3.68 -3.96 12.36
C VAL A 120 -5.11 -3.63 11.92
N TRP A 121 -5.30 -3.37 10.63
CA TRP A 121 -6.61 -2.99 10.11
C TRP A 121 -7.71 -4.03 10.39
N ARG A 122 -7.36 -5.31 10.43
CA ARG A 122 -8.31 -6.38 10.76
C ARG A 122 -8.94 -6.20 12.14
N ASP A 123 -8.14 -5.88 13.15
CA ASP A 123 -8.63 -5.71 14.51
C ASP A 123 -9.51 -4.47 14.63
N LEU A 124 -9.13 -3.38 13.94
CA LEU A 124 -9.97 -2.19 13.87
C LEU A 124 -11.29 -2.47 13.16
N VAL A 125 -11.30 -3.18 12.04
CA VAL A 125 -12.52 -3.58 11.32
C VAL A 125 -13.43 -4.42 12.22
N ALA A 126 -12.88 -5.40 12.93
CA ALA A 126 -13.65 -6.23 13.85
C ALA A 126 -14.35 -5.38 14.92
N ALA A 127 -13.62 -4.48 15.58
CA ALA A 127 -14.14 -3.61 16.63
C ALA A 127 -15.17 -2.58 16.12
N THR A 128 -14.95 -2.01 14.92
CA THR A 128 -15.86 -0.98 14.37
C THR A 128 -17.15 -1.59 13.81
N LEU A 129 -17.11 -2.81 13.25
CA LEU A 129 -18.29 -3.50 12.75
C LEU A 129 -19.29 -3.83 13.86
N GLU A 130 -18.85 -4.07 15.10
CA GLU A 130 -19.75 -4.25 16.25
C GLU A 130 -20.64 -3.02 16.49
N LYS A 131 -20.18 -1.85 16.00
CA LYS A 131 -20.89 -0.56 16.08
C LYS A 131 -21.54 -0.15 14.74
N GLY A 132 -21.58 -1.06 13.75
CA GLY A 132 -22.11 -0.76 12.43
C GLY A 132 -21.28 0.25 11.63
N LEU A 133 -19.99 0.33 11.93
CA LEU A 133 -19.04 1.25 11.29
C LEU A 133 -17.92 0.48 10.61
N VAL A 134 -17.33 1.07 9.56
CA VAL A 134 -16.11 0.56 8.90
C VAL A 134 -15.18 1.72 8.55
N PRO A 135 -13.87 1.53 8.49
CA PRO A 135 -12.95 2.50 7.89
C PRO A 135 -13.34 2.81 6.45
N ARG A 136 -13.23 4.08 6.03
CA ARG A 136 -13.62 4.50 4.68
C ARG A 136 -12.82 3.82 3.58
N VAL A 137 -11.54 3.57 3.83
CA VAL A 137 -10.62 2.89 2.90
C VAL A 137 -9.90 1.77 3.61
N LEU A 138 -9.90 0.60 3.00
CA LEU A 138 -9.19 -0.59 3.49
C LEU A 138 -8.32 -1.17 2.38
N THR A 139 -7.05 -1.43 2.68
CA THR A 139 -6.16 -2.18 1.79
C THR A 139 -6.60 -3.64 1.67
N ASN A 140 -6.20 -4.34 0.61
CA ASN A 140 -6.55 -5.75 0.43
C ASN A 140 -5.98 -6.65 1.54
N ASN A 141 -4.79 -6.33 2.04
CA ASN A 141 -4.22 -7.03 3.19
C ASN A 141 -4.56 -6.30 4.49
N LEU A 142 -5.52 -6.81 5.25
CA LEU A 142 -5.90 -6.25 6.56
C LEU A 142 -4.93 -6.62 7.69
N GLY A 143 -3.97 -7.51 7.44
CA GLY A 143 -2.93 -7.87 8.41
C GLY A 143 -1.81 -6.83 8.52
N VAL A 144 -1.86 -5.72 7.78
CA VAL A 144 -0.89 -4.63 7.88
C VAL A 144 -1.30 -3.62 8.94
N GLN A 145 -0.31 -2.94 9.52
CA GLN A 145 -0.51 -1.94 10.56
C GLN A 145 -0.90 -0.58 10.00
N ILE A 146 -1.65 0.18 10.80
CA ILE A 146 -2.12 1.51 10.48
C ILE A 146 -0.94 2.45 10.19
N SER A 147 0.10 2.50 11.05
CA SER A 147 1.28 3.34 10.83
C SER A 147 1.94 3.08 9.47
N GLY A 148 2.09 1.81 9.09
CA GLY A 148 2.74 1.42 7.84
C GLY A 148 1.98 1.93 6.61
N THR A 149 0.66 1.75 6.59
CA THR A 149 -0.15 2.18 5.45
C THR A 149 -0.30 3.70 5.38
N LEU A 150 -0.44 4.39 6.52
CA LEU A 150 -0.46 5.87 6.54
C LEU A 150 0.86 6.47 6.05
N SER A 151 1.98 5.80 6.32
CA SER A 151 3.31 6.21 5.83
C SER A 151 3.51 5.97 4.33
N MET A 152 2.60 5.21 3.67
CA MET A 152 2.66 4.84 2.24
C MET A 152 1.45 5.34 1.44
N ALA A 153 0.54 6.09 2.03
CA ALA A 153 -0.80 6.48 1.59
C ALA A 153 -1.88 5.43 1.89
N GLY A 154 -1.73 4.17 1.49
CA GLY A 154 -2.72 3.10 1.67
C GLY A 154 -3.89 3.19 0.68
N LEU A 155 -3.90 2.33 -0.33
CA LEU A 155 -4.93 2.27 -1.36
C LEU A 155 -5.82 1.05 -1.19
N GLY A 156 -7.09 1.17 -1.56
CA GLY A 156 -8.07 0.09 -1.51
C GLY A 156 -9.21 0.27 -2.49
N VAL A 157 -10.14 -0.67 -2.48
CA VAL A 157 -11.25 -0.74 -3.45
C VAL A 157 -12.24 0.44 -3.39
N ALA A 158 -12.22 1.21 -2.31
CA ALA A 158 -13.04 2.41 -2.14
C ALA A 158 -12.25 3.72 -2.37
N SER A 159 -10.96 3.61 -2.76
CA SER A 159 -10.09 4.79 -2.95
C SER A 159 -10.57 5.73 -4.04
N PHE A 160 -11.24 5.22 -5.08
CA PHE A 160 -11.83 6.06 -6.12
C PHE A 160 -12.86 7.08 -5.58
N ARG A 161 -13.44 6.82 -4.40
CA ARG A 161 -14.44 7.65 -3.74
C ARG A 161 -13.90 8.43 -2.55
N TYR A 162 -12.99 7.84 -1.78
CA TYR A 162 -12.54 8.39 -0.49
C TYR A 162 -11.05 8.75 -0.46
N GLY A 163 -10.33 8.62 -1.57
CA GLY A 163 -8.88 8.82 -1.60
C GLY A 163 -8.11 7.67 -0.94
N THR A 164 -7.00 7.99 -0.32
CA THR A 164 -6.14 7.03 0.38
C THR A 164 -6.56 6.86 1.84
N GLN A 165 -5.99 5.88 2.54
CA GLN A 165 -6.14 5.80 4.01
C GLN A 165 -5.58 7.06 4.69
N ALA A 166 -4.49 7.63 4.18
CA ALA A 166 -3.89 8.84 4.70
C ALA A 166 -4.74 10.11 4.49
N ASP A 167 -5.66 10.13 3.51
CA ASP A 167 -6.68 11.18 3.37
C ASP A 167 -7.75 11.09 4.47
N ASN A 168 -7.97 9.89 4.99
CA ASN A 168 -9.01 9.57 5.96
C ASN A 168 -8.49 9.57 7.41
N VAL A 169 -7.51 10.43 7.69
CA VAL A 169 -6.98 10.69 9.04
C VAL A 169 -7.29 12.13 9.42
N THR A 170 -7.74 12.36 10.64
CA THR A 170 -8.03 13.70 11.17
C THR A 170 -6.92 14.22 12.04
N GLU A 171 -6.24 13.33 12.79
CA GLU A 171 -5.18 13.69 13.72
C GLU A 171 -4.15 12.57 13.83
N LEU A 172 -2.89 12.93 14.04
CA LEU A 172 -1.78 12.01 14.28
C LEU A 172 -0.98 12.46 15.51
N GLU A 173 -0.51 11.51 16.30
CA GLU A 173 0.59 11.69 17.24
C GLU A 173 1.85 11.11 16.60
N VAL A 174 2.93 11.88 16.63
CA VAL A 174 4.20 11.57 15.94
C VAL A 174 5.37 11.82 16.87
N VAL A 175 6.29 10.88 16.95
CA VAL A 175 7.62 11.12 17.49
C VAL A 175 8.53 11.53 16.35
N THR A 176 8.97 12.79 16.33
CA THR A 176 9.85 13.33 15.28
C THR A 176 11.28 12.81 15.41
N GLY A 177 12.13 13.02 14.40
CA GLY A 177 13.55 12.69 14.46
C GLY A 177 14.35 13.51 15.51
N THR A 178 13.72 14.54 16.10
CA THR A 178 14.28 15.25 17.28
C THR A 178 13.97 14.54 18.60
N GLY A 179 13.07 13.55 18.59
CA GLY A 179 12.55 12.85 19.79
C GLY A 179 11.47 13.63 20.52
N GLU A 180 10.84 14.61 19.86
CA GLU A 180 9.66 15.31 20.40
C GLU A 180 8.41 14.56 20.03
N ILE A 181 7.45 14.48 20.95
CA ILE A 181 6.10 13.94 20.73
C ILE A 181 5.21 15.10 20.32
N VAL A 182 4.67 15.06 19.11
CA VAL A 182 3.90 16.16 18.52
C VAL A 182 2.56 15.64 18.01
N THR A 183 1.46 16.24 18.46
CA THR A 183 0.15 16.06 17.85
C THR A 183 0.00 16.99 16.65
N CYS A 184 -0.44 16.46 15.52
CA CYS A 184 -0.59 17.22 14.28
C CYS A 184 -1.90 16.86 13.55
N SER A 185 -2.46 17.86 12.88
CA SER A 185 -3.71 17.76 12.10
C SER A 185 -3.67 18.79 10.95
N ARG A 186 -4.78 18.95 10.23
CA ARG A 186 -4.93 20.02 9.23
C ARG A 186 -4.88 21.42 9.84
N GLU A 187 -5.30 21.54 11.09
CA GLU A 187 -5.42 22.80 11.85
C GLU A 187 -4.19 23.09 12.72
N HIS A 188 -3.49 22.04 13.17
CA HIS A 188 -2.35 22.14 14.10
C HIS A 188 -1.12 21.40 13.57
N ASN A 189 0.05 22.04 13.61
CA ASN A 189 1.30 21.47 13.14
C ASN A 189 1.15 20.86 11.73
N ARG A 190 0.47 21.58 10.86
CA ARG A 190 0.09 21.13 9.51
C ARG A 190 1.28 20.72 8.66
N ASP A 191 2.40 21.38 8.82
CA ASP A 191 3.63 21.06 8.09
C ASP A 191 4.16 19.66 8.42
N LEU A 192 4.07 19.20 9.69
CA LEU A 192 4.36 17.82 10.06
C LEU A 192 3.27 16.87 9.54
N PHE A 193 2.00 17.23 9.71
CA PHE A 193 0.87 16.41 9.25
C PHE A 193 0.94 16.13 7.75
N ASP A 194 1.32 17.13 6.96
CA ASP A 194 1.42 17.03 5.51
C ASP A 194 2.59 16.15 5.03
N VAL A 195 3.69 16.07 5.79
CA VAL A 195 4.88 15.32 5.35
C VAL A 195 4.99 13.93 6.01
N VAL A 196 4.35 13.69 7.16
CA VAL A 196 4.40 12.38 7.81
C VAL A 196 3.44 11.39 7.13
N ARG A 197 2.33 11.88 6.58
CA ARG A 197 1.43 11.11 5.73
C ARG A 197 2.10 10.84 4.38
N CYS A 198 2.19 9.57 3.99
CA CYS A 198 2.97 9.13 2.82
C CYS A 198 4.47 9.51 2.87
N GLY A 199 4.99 9.73 4.09
CA GLY A 199 6.36 10.23 4.34
C GLY A 199 7.41 9.14 4.53
N LEU A 200 7.09 7.86 4.34
CA LEU A 200 8.04 6.73 4.34
C LEU A 200 8.86 6.61 5.64
N GLY A 201 8.35 7.13 6.76
CA GLY A 201 9.08 7.16 8.03
C GLY A 201 10.25 8.16 8.08
N GLN A 202 10.38 9.07 7.11
CA GLN A 202 11.51 10.01 6.97
C GLN A 202 11.47 11.17 7.97
N PHE A 203 10.30 11.50 8.52
CA PHE A 203 10.09 12.70 9.34
C PHE A 203 9.74 12.36 10.80
N GLY A 204 9.48 11.11 11.10
CA GLY A 204 9.13 10.64 12.42
C GLY A 204 8.39 9.30 12.41
N VAL A 205 8.03 8.85 13.61
CA VAL A 205 7.30 7.61 13.88
C VAL A 205 5.87 7.97 14.24
N ILE A 206 4.88 7.53 13.46
CA ILE A 206 3.47 7.70 13.80
C ILE A 206 3.14 6.72 14.95
N THR A 207 2.67 7.24 16.07
CA THR A 207 2.37 6.45 17.28
C THR A 207 0.88 6.27 17.53
N ARG A 208 0.06 7.26 17.13
CA ARG A 208 -1.39 7.23 17.25
C ARG A 208 -2.06 7.93 16.08
N ALA A 209 -3.25 7.48 15.70
CA ALA A 209 -4.05 8.10 14.66
C ALA A 209 -5.53 8.14 15.04
N THR A 210 -6.23 9.21 14.63
CA THR A 210 -7.69 9.27 14.59
C THR A 210 -8.12 9.11 13.13
N VAL A 211 -8.74 7.97 12.81
CA VAL A 211 -9.15 7.60 11.45
C VAL A 211 -10.64 7.81 11.25
N ARG A 212 -11.04 8.22 10.04
CA ARG A 212 -12.44 8.39 9.66
C ARG A 212 -13.08 7.03 9.38
N LEU A 213 -14.28 6.87 9.90
CA LEU A 213 -15.15 5.74 9.64
C LEU A 213 -16.33 6.19 8.76
N ARG A 214 -17.18 5.26 8.40
CA ARG A 214 -18.50 5.49 7.80
C ARG A 214 -19.49 4.42 8.29
N ARG A 215 -20.77 4.71 8.19
CA ARG A 215 -21.81 3.71 8.42
C ARG A 215 -21.68 2.60 7.36
N ALA A 216 -21.77 1.37 7.81
CA ALA A 216 -21.76 0.18 6.97
C ALA A 216 -23.17 -0.39 6.88
N LYS A 217 -23.59 -0.80 5.68
CA LYS A 217 -24.74 -1.68 5.53
C LYS A 217 -24.29 -3.12 5.72
N SER A 218 -25.20 -4.00 6.12
CA SER A 218 -24.82 -5.36 6.53
C SER A 218 -24.56 -6.33 5.38
N VAL A 219 -25.08 -6.04 4.18
CA VAL A 219 -24.91 -6.87 2.98
C VAL A 219 -24.14 -6.09 1.92
N VAL A 220 -23.20 -6.77 1.27
CA VAL A 220 -22.44 -6.26 0.13
C VAL A 220 -22.69 -7.17 -1.06
N ARG A 221 -23.44 -6.69 -2.05
CA ARG A 221 -23.65 -7.39 -3.32
C ARG A 221 -22.51 -7.05 -4.27
N LYS A 222 -21.82 -8.08 -4.75
CA LYS A 222 -20.69 -7.97 -5.66
C LYS A 222 -21.04 -8.50 -7.04
N TYR A 223 -20.82 -7.65 -8.05
CA TYR A 223 -21.01 -7.98 -9.46
C TYR A 223 -19.65 -8.33 -10.07
N PHE A 224 -19.56 -9.49 -10.71
CA PHE A 224 -18.36 -9.98 -11.39
C PHE A 224 -18.52 -9.78 -12.89
N LEU A 225 -17.89 -8.75 -13.43
CA LEU A 225 -17.93 -8.38 -14.84
C LEU A 225 -16.61 -8.72 -15.51
N LEU A 226 -16.66 -9.10 -16.79
CA LEU A 226 -15.48 -9.42 -17.59
C LEU A 226 -15.49 -8.56 -18.86
N TYR A 227 -14.37 -7.91 -19.15
CA TYR A 227 -14.15 -7.12 -20.36
C TYR A 227 -13.06 -7.79 -21.20
N ASP A 228 -13.20 -7.72 -22.53
CA ASP A 228 -12.25 -8.19 -23.54
C ASP A 228 -11.54 -7.05 -24.27
N ASP A 229 -11.95 -5.81 -24.00
CA ASP A 229 -11.33 -4.57 -24.50
C ASP A 229 -11.05 -3.59 -23.36
N LEU A 230 -9.79 -3.15 -23.27
CA LEU A 230 -9.35 -2.21 -22.24
C LEU A 230 -10.01 -0.84 -22.37
N GLY A 231 -10.25 -0.37 -23.60
CA GLY A 231 -10.90 0.93 -23.83
C GLY A 231 -12.33 0.95 -23.33
N THR A 232 -13.09 -0.12 -23.58
CA THR A 232 -14.46 -0.28 -23.07
C THR A 232 -14.48 -0.32 -21.54
N LEU A 233 -13.56 -1.07 -20.90
CA LEU A 233 -13.39 -1.04 -19.45
C LEU A 233 -13.14 0.39 -18.95
N MET A 234 -12.21 1.11 -19.55
CA MET A 234 -11.83 2.46 -19.12
C MET A 234 -13.01 3.45 -19.21
N GLU A 235 -13.83 3.38 -20.27
CA GLU A 235 -15.03 4.21 -20.37
C GLU A 235 -16.08 3.88 -19.31
N ASP A 236 -16.32 2.61 -19.04
CA ASP A 236 -17.28 2.19 -18.04
C ASP A 236 -16.80 2.54 -16.61
N VAL A 237 -15.52 2.39 -16.34
CA VAL A 237 -14.92 2.78 -15.05
C VAL A 237 -15.06 4.28 -14.78
N LYS A 238 -14.91 5.15 -15.79
CA LYS A 238 -15.20 6.59 -15.65
C LYS A 238 -16.63 6.84 -15.17
N ARG A 239 -17.61 6.12 -15.74
CA ARG A 239 -19.03 6.24 -15.33
C ARG A 239 -19.26 5.77 -13.89
N VAL A 240 -18.55 4.71 -13.47
CA VAL A 240 -18.60 4.19 -12.11
C VAL A 240 -18.01 5.19 -11.11
N MET A 241 -16.90 5.84 -11.48
CA MET A 241 -16.20 6.81 -10.63
C MET A 241 -16.84 8.19 -10.60
N ASP A 242 -17.78 8.50 -11.49
CA ASP A 242 -18.43 9.80 -11.52
C ASP A 242 -18.93 10.18 -10.12
N PRO A 243 -18.52 11.34 -9.57
CA PRO A 243 -18.98 11.81 -8.27
C PRO A 243 -20.50 11.95 -8.15
N GLY A 244 -21.18 12.16 -9.28
CA GLY A 244 -22.65 12.18 -9.37
C GLY A 244 -23.30 10.81 -9.33
N ASN A 245 -22.51 9.73 -9.39
CA ASN A 245 -22.99 8.34 -9.34
C ASN A 245 -22.65 7.68 -7.98
N PRO A 246 -23.53 7.74 -6.97
CA PRO A 246 -23.27 7.15 -5.67
C PRO A 246 -23.52 5.63 -5.61
N THR A 247 -23.88 4.99 -6.72
CA THR A 247 -24.38 3.60 -6.75
C THR A 247 -23.36 2.62 -6.20
N PHE A 248 -22.10 2.70 -6.65
CA PHE A 248 -21.10 1.71 -6.30
C PHE A 248 -20.25 2.13 -5.09
N SER A 249 -20.06 1.21 -4.16
CA SER A 249 -19.26 1.41 -2.94
C SER A 249 -17.81 0.96 -3.07
N SER A 250 -17.52 0.03 -3.99
CA SER A 250 -16.16 -0.41 -4.30
C SER A 250 -15.96 -0.71 -5.78
N LEU A 251 -14.70 -0.61 -6.20
CA LEU A 251 -14.21 -0.94 -7.53
C LEU A 251 -12.90 -1.70 -7.40
N GLU A 252 -12.79 -2.84 -8.08
CA GLU A 252 -11.59 -3.67 -8.12
C GLU A 252 -11.42 -4.21 -9.54
N SER A 253 -10.24 -4.03 -10.15
CA SER A 253 -9.98 -4.49 -11.51
C SER A 253 -8.53 -5.00 -11.65
N TRP A 254 -8.30 -5.86 -12.62
CA TRP A 254 -6.98 -6.39 -12.94
C TRP A 254 -6.91 -6.91 -14.38
N CYS A 255 -5.70 -7.26 -14.83
CA CYS A 255 -5.50 -7.92 -16.10
C CYS A 255 -5.31 -9.42 -15.86
N THR A 256 -6.07 -10.25 -16.57
CA THR A 256 -5.94 -11.70 -16.52
C THR A 256 -5.61 -12.26 -17.91
N PRO A 257 -4.60 -13.14 -18.05
CA PRO A 257 -4.27 -13.69 -19.35
C PRO A 257 -5.38 -14.62 -19.85
N CYS A 258 -5.69 -14.51 -21.13
CA CYS A 258 -6.59 -15.43 -21.81
C CYS A 258 -5.78 -16.60 -22.37
N LEU A 259 -6.01 -17.79 -21.86
CA LEU A 259 -5.30 -19.01 -22.32
C LEU A 259 -6.06 -19.73 -23.45
N GLN A 260 -7.33 -19.38 -23.74
CA GLN A 260 -8.14 -20.06 -24.74
C GLN A 260 -9.03 -19.07 -25.50
N GLY A 261 -8.73 -18.91 -26.77
CA GLY A 261 -9.56 -18.20 -27.74
C GLY A 261 -10.60 -19.08 -28.44
N ILE A 262 -10.86 -20.30 -27.96
CA ILE A 262 -11.72 -21.26 -28.63
C ILE A 262 -12.96 -21.52 -27.78
N LYS A 263 -14.12 -21.38 -28.38
CA LYS A 263 -15.44 -21.65 -27.78
C LYS A 263 -15.99 -22.98 -28.32
N LYS A 264 -16.45 -23.85 -27.45
CA LYS A 264 -17.19 -25.04 -27.86
C LYS A 264 -18.63 -24.64 -28.21
N ILE A 265 -19.04 -24.90 -29.44
CA ILE A 265 -20.41 -24.71 -29.93
C ILE A 265 -20.94 -26.05 -30.41
N GLY A 266 -21.93 -26.62 -29.68
CA GLY A 266 -22.44 -27.94 -29.98
C GLY A 266 -21.37 -29.03 -29.91
N GLU A 267 -21.19 -29.81 -30.96
CA GLU A 267 -20.17 -30.84 -31.08
C GLU A 267 -18.85 -30.32 -31.73
N GLY A 268 -18.83 -29.05 -32.18
CA GLY A 268 -17.71 -28.43 -32.84
C GLY A 268 -16.94 -27.45 -31.97
N MET A 269 -15.80 -26.99 -32.47
CA MET A 269 -14.99 -25.92 -31.91
C MET A 269 -14.96 -24.79 -32.93
N GLU A 270 -15.36 -23.61 -32.53
CA GLU A 270 -15.36 -22.41 -33.35
C GLU A 270 -14.65 -21.27 -32.64
N LEU A 271 -14.10 -20.35 -33.40
CA LEU A 271 -13.70 -19.03 -32.88
C LEU A 271 -15.01 -18.31 -32.53
N GLY A 272 -15.19 -17.93 -31.27
CA GLY A 272 -16.39 -17.21 -30.84
C GLY A 272 -16.50 -15.85 -31.53
N GLU A 273 -17.70 -15.49 -32.01
CA GLU A 273 -18.00 -14.11 -32.40
C GLU A 273 -17.70 -13.19 -31.23
N GLY A 274 -16.95 -12.11 -31.47
CA GLY A 274 -16.49 -11.19 -30.42
C GLY A 274 -15.22 -11.64 -29.69
N MET A 275 -14.79 -12.89 -29.83
CA MET A 275 -13.39 -13.27 -29.57
C MET A 275 -12.59 -12.80 -30.78
N GLN A 276 -12.60 -11.52 -30.98
CA GLN A 276 -11.79 -10.87 -32.00
C GLN A 276 -10.36 -11.24 -31.68
N THR A 277 -9.87 -12.23 -32.42
CA THR A 277 -8.47 -12.56 -32.43
C THR A 277 -7.85 -12.59 -31.05
N PHE A 278 -8.15 -13.64 -30.28
CA PHE A 278 -7.37 -13.96 -29.08
C PHE A 278 -6.99 -12.71 -28.30
N ALA A 279 -7.95 -12.09 -27.58
CA ALA A 279 -7.57 -11.13 -26.57
C ALA A 279 -6.54 -11.86 -25.70
N ALA A 280 -5.26 -11.48 -25.81
CA ALA A 280 -4.23 -12.09 -24.99
C ALA A 280 -4.53 -11.87 -23.52
N TRP A 281 -5.35 -10.88 -23.21
CA TRP A 281 -5.76 -10.47 -21.88
C TRP A 281 -7.25 -10.18 -21.80
N PHE A 282 -7.85 -10.54 -20.67
CA PHE A 282 -9.15 -10.06 -20.20
C PHE A 282 -8.97 -9.10 -19.03
N TYR A 283 -10.00 -8.31 -18.78
CA TYR A 283 -10.01 -7.28 -17.74
C TYR A 283 -11.25 -7.48 -16.85
N PRO A 284 -11.13 -8.28 -15.76
CA PRO A 284 -12.19 -8.37 -14.76
C PRO A 284 -12.43 -7.03 -14.11
N LEU A 285 -13.70 -6.69 -13.89
CA LEU A 285 -14.16 -5.57 -13.10
C LEU A 285 -15.13 -6.06 -12.04
N HIS A 286 -14.80 -5.88 -10.79
CA HIS A 286 -15.68 -6.18 -9.68
C HIS A 286 -16.21 -4.88 -9.09
N LEU A 287 -17.53 -4.77 -9.03
CA LEU A 287 -18.24 -3.63 -8.46
C LEU A 287 -19.11 -4.10 -7.30
N THR A 288 -19.28 -3.26 -6.29
CA THR A 288 -20.18 -3.60 -5.18
C THR A 288 -21.19 -2.50 -4.92
N VAL A 289 -22.38 -2.92 -4.45
CA VAL A 289 -23.36 -2.08 -3.79
C VAL A 289 -23.59 -2.57 -2.37
N GLU A 290 -23.82 -1.66 -1.45
CA GLU A 290 -24.18 -2.01 -0.07
C GLU A 290 -25.69 -1.96 0.12
N LEU A 291 -26.25 -2.96 0.81
CA LEU A 291 -27.66 -3.18 0.98
C LEU A 291 -28.01 -3.36 2.47
N ASN A 292 -29.22 -2.93 2.84
CA ASN A 292 -29.81 -3.35 4.11
C ASN A 292 -30.40 -4.76 3.98
N PRO A 293 -30.61 -5.49 5.08
CA PRO A 293 -31.25 -6.81 5.03
C PRO A 293 -32.62 -6.73 4.33
N GLY A 294 -32.81 -7.62 3.33
CA GLY A 294 -34.05 -7.70 2.56
C GLY A 294 -34.20 -6.67 1.43
N GLU A 295 -33.20 -5.79 1.21
CA GLU A 295 -33.14 -4.99 -0.01
C GLU A 295 -32.74 -5.88 -1.20
N GLU A 296 -33.54 -5.86 -2.27
CA GLU A 296 -33.27 -6.59 -3.52
C GLU A 296 -33.21 -5.59 -4.67
N PRO A 297 -32.01 -5.14 -5.08
CA PRO A 297 -31.86 -4.22 -6.19
C PRO A 297 -32.18 -4.92 -7.53
N ASP A 298 -32.70 -4.17 -8.48
CA ASP A 298 -32.75 -4.60 -9.87
C ASP A 298 -31.33 -4.54 -10.47
N ASP A 299 -30.66 -5.69 -10.54
CA ASP A 299 -29.29 -5.83 -11.03
C ASP A 299 -29.16 -5.28 -12.47
N THR A 300 -30.21 -5.38 -13.31
CA THR A 300 -30.22 -4.83 -14.67
C THR A 300 -30.18 -3.30 -14.63
N ALA A 301 -30.92 -2.70 -13.71
CA ALA A 301 -30.93 -1.25 -13.54
C ALA A 301 -29.60 -0.74 -12.95
N VAL A 302 -29.03 -1.48 -11.98
CA VAL A 302 -27.72 -1.15 -11.37
C VAL A 302 -26.58 -1.15 -12.42
N LEU A 303 -26.56 -2.16 -13.29
CA LEU A 303 -25.52 -2.34 -14.31
C LEU A 303 -25.80 -1.58 -15.61
N LYS A 304 -26.94 -0.85 -15.68
CA LYS A 304 -27.34 -0.13 -16.89
C LYS A 304 -26.27 0.88 -17.34
N GLY A 305 -25.92 0.80 -18.61
CA GLY A 305 -24.92 1.70 -19.25
C GLY A 305 -23.50 1.19 -19.16
N LEU A 306 -23.25 0.05 -18.49
CA LEU A 306 -21.99 -0.68 -18.58
C LEU A 306 -22.06 -1.66 -19.77
N SER A 307 -20.91 -1.91 -20.39
CA SER A 307 -20.79 -2.71 -21.62
C SER A 307 -19.75 -3.85 -21.45
N PRO A 308 -19.86 -4.70 -20.41
CA PRO A 308 -18.96 -5.81 -20.25
C PRO A 308 -19.15 -6.86 -21.36
N TYR A 309 -18.07 -7.53 -21.76
CA TYR A 309 -18.14 -8.72 -22.59
C TYR A 309 -19.09 -9.77 -21.94
N ARG A 310 -19.01 -9.90 -20.61
CA ARG A 310 -19.83 -10.85 -19.87
C ARG A 310 -20.07 -10.41 -18.43
N HIS A 311 -21.32 -10.49 -17.97
CA HIS A 311 -21.67 -10.59 -16.56
C HIS A 311 -21.49 -12.05 -16.14
N VAL A 312 -20.50 -12.33 -15.29
CA VAL A 312 -20.11 -13.70 -14.92
C VAL A 312 -21.08 -14.25 -13.88
N HIS A 313 -21.24 -13.54 -12.76
CA HIS A 313 -22.22 -13.84 -11.70
C HIS A 313 -22.34 -12.64 -10.74
N THR A 314 -23.28 -12.78 -9.80
CA THR A 314 -23.49 -11.86 -8.67
C THR A 314 -23.43 -12.68 -7.39
N GLU A 315 -22.84 -12.14 -6.33
CA GLU A 315 -22.70 -12.81 -5.03
C GLU A 315 -22.89 -11.81 -3.90
N ASP A 316 -23.60 -12.23 -2.85
CA ASP A 316 -23.83 -11.44 -1.65
C ASP A 316 -22.89 -11.90 -0.52
N PHE A 317 -22.28 -10.93 0.15
CA PHE A 317 -21.39 -11.10 1.29
C PHE A 317 -21.97 -10.35 2.50
N SER A 318 -21.71 -10.82 3.69
CA SER A 318 -21.77 -9.93 4.85
C SER A 318 -20.67 -8.86 4.75
N GLN A 319 -20.85 -7.72 5.41
CA GLN A 319 -19.81 -6.68 5.46
C GLN A 319 -18.47 -7.21 6.00
N HIS A 320 -18.53 -8.11 6.99
CA HIS A 320 -17.35 -8.76 7.54
C HIS A 320 -16.63 -9.65 6.52
N GLU A 321 -17.33 -10.50 5.80
CA GLU A 321 -16.75 -11.36 4.76
C GLU A 321 -16.14 -10.52 3.64
N PHE A 322 -16.82 -9.46 3.22
CA PHE A 322 -16.30 -8.57 2.19
C PHE A 322 -15.02 -7.86 2.61
N CYS A 323 -14.95 -7.34 3.83
CA CYS A 323 -13.72 -6.74 4.35
C CYS A 323 -12.55 -7.74 4.35
N ASN A 324 -12.80 -9.00 4.71
CA ASN A 324 -11.81 -10.07 4.82
C ASN A 324 -11.70 -10.96 3.56
N ARG A 325 -12.25 -10.51 2.41
CA ARG A 325 -12.37 -11.31 1.17
C ARG A 325 -11.04 -11.85 0.63
N MET A 326 -9.92 -11.23 0.98
CA MET A 326 -8.59 -11.66 0.53
C MET A 326 -7.93 -12.69 1.47
N ASP A 327 -8.46 -12.92 2.65
CA ASP A 327 -7.88 -13.85 3.62
C ASP A 327 -7.74 -15.28 3.07
N PRO A 328 -8.73 -15.84 2.35
CA PRO A 328 -8.59 -17.18 1.74
C PRO A 328 -7.44 -17.24 0.71
N VAL A 329 -7.20 -16.15 -0.03
CA VAL A 329 -6.10 -16.07 -1.01
C VAL A 329 -4.75 -16.04 -0.29
N PHE A 330 -4.61 -15.21 0.74
CA PHE A 330 -3.38 -15.14 1.53
C PHE A 330 -3.10 -16.44 2.30
N GLU A 331 -4.13 -17.13 2.76
CA GLU A 331 -3.98 -18.45 3.36
C GLU A 331 -3.51 -19.49 2.33
N LEU A 332 -4.05 -19.46 1.11
CA LEU A 332 -3.56 -20.29 0.02
C LEU A 332 -2.09 -20.00 -0.30
N TRP A 333 -1.69 -18.72 -0.33
CA TRP A 333 -0.30 -18.32 -0.56
C TRP A 333 0.64 -18.87 0.51
N ARG A 334 0.24 -18.84 1.79
CA ARG A 334 1.06 -19.42 2.89
C ARG A 334 1.18 -20.92 2.74
N ARG A 335 0.08 -21.62 2.50
CA ARG A 335 0.09 -23.09 2.36
C ARG A 335 0.85 -23.57 1.12
N SER A 336 0.84 -22.81 0.04
CA SER A 336 1.57 -23.15 -1.20
C SER A 336 3.05 -22.73 -1.18
N GLY A 337 3.52 -22.04 -0.15
CA GLY A 337 4.87 -21.47 -0.10
C GLY A 337 5.06 -20.23 -0.98
N TYR A 338 4.00 -19.74 -1.64
CA TYR A 338 4.07 -18.53 -2.45
C TYR A 338 4.36 -17.30 -1.60
N TRP A 339 3.79 -17.22 -0.38
CA TRP A 339 4.04 -16.14 0.57
C TRP A 339 5.53 -15.95 0.90
N ASP A 340 6.31 -17.04 0.84
CA ASP A 340 7.74 -17.03 1.16
C ASP A 340 8.65 -16.74 -0.04
N MET A 341 8.10 -16.54 -1.21
CA MET A 341 8.84 -16.11 -2.40
C MET A 341 9.23 -14.61 -2.28
N ALA A 342 10.06 -14.13 -3.20
CA ALA A 342 10.30 -12.70 -3.35
C ALA A 342 9.14 -12.04 -4.09
N HIS A 343 8.67 -10.90 -3.57
CA HIS A 343 7.55 -10.13 -4.11
C HIS A 343 7.98 -8.71 -4.49
N PRO A 344 8.74 -8.51 -5.55
CA PRO A 344 9.22 -7.19 -5.96
C PRO A 344 8.12 -6.44 -6.73
N TRP A 345 7.03 -6.08 -6.07
CA TRP A 345 5.89 -5.41 -6.68
C TRP A 345 6.24 -4.01 -7.16
N MET A 346 5.76 -3.63 -8.31
CA MET A 346 5.93 -2.31 -8.89
C MET A 346 4.56 -1.70 -9.18
N GLU A 347 4.33 -0.48 -8.66
CA GLU A 347 3.06 0.21 -8.79
C GLU A 347 3.27 1.66 -9.21
N THR A 348 2.33 2.21 -9.99
CA THR A 348 2.38 3.56 -10.54
C THR A 348 0.98 4.11 -10.76
N THR A 349 0.84 5.42 -10.75
CA THR A 349 -0.31 6.14 -11.28
C THR A 349 0.05 6.76 -12.61
N LEU A 350 -0.80 6.61 -13.61
CA LEU A 350 -0.59 7.06 -14.99
C LEU A 350 -1.61 8.14 -15.36
N PRO A 351 -1.26 9.11 -16.21
CA PRO A 351 -2.24 9.98 -16.83
C PRO A 351 -3.27 9.14 -17.57
N TRP A 352 -4.54 9.50 -17.46
CA TRP A 352 -5.62 8.71 -18.07
C TRP A 352 -5.42 8.49 -19.56
N ASP A 353 -5.05 9.55 -20.28
CA ASP A 353 -4.98 9.54 -21.76
C ASP A 353 -3.84 8.66 -22.30
N THR A 354 -2.76 8.50 -21.56
CA THR A 354 -1.60 7.68 -21.98
C THR A 354 -1.59 6.28 -21.36
N SER A 355 -2.48 6.03 -20.39
CA SER A 355 -2.48 4.79 -19.62
C SER A 355 -2.82 3.56 -20.47
N ARG A 356 -3.71 3.67 -21.44
CA ARG A 356 -4.07 2.57 -22.34
C ARG A 356 -2.84 2.07 -23.10
N GLU A 357 -2.12 2.96 -23.75
CA GLU A 357 -0.93 2.61 -24.55
C GLU A 357 0.17 2.00 -23.67
N PHE A 358 0.39 2.56 -22.48
CA PHE A 358 1.31 1.99 -21.52
C PHE A 358 0.92 0.55 -21.13
N ILE A 359 -0.35 0.34 -20.74
CA ILE A 359 -0.82 -0.98 -20.27
C ILE A 359 -0.69 -2.02 -21.39
N GLU A 360 -1.17 -1.70 -22.60
CA GLU A 360 -1.09 -2.59 -23.76
C GLU A 360 0.38 -2.92 -24.11
N SER A 361 1.28 -1.93 -24.03
CA SER A 361 2.71 -2.13 -24.29
C SER A 361 3.37 -3.07 -23.26
N VAL A 362 3.05 -2.89 -21.98
CA VAL A 362 3.60 -3.78 -20.92
C VAL A 362 3.01 -5.17 -21.04
N LEU A 363 1.70 -5.30 -21.26
CA LEU A 363 1.04 -6.60 -21.40
C LEU A 363 1.58 -7.40 -22.60
N PHE A 364 1.89 -6.72 -23.70
CA PHE A 364 2.52 -7.35 -24.87
C PHE A 364 3.89 -7.98 -24.55
N GLN A 365 4.64 -7.36 -23.63
CA GLN A 365 5.97 -7.80 -23.23
C GLN A 365 5.99 -8.71 -22.00
N THR A 366 4.83 -8.90 -21.33
CA THR A 366 4.75 -9.66 -20.09
C THR A 366 4.16 -11.05 -20.33
N PRO A 367 4.98 -12.10 -20.45
CA PRO A 367 4.44 -13.45 -20.50
C PRO A 367 3.79 -13.79 -19.15
N PRO A 368 2.61 -14.44 -19.13
CA PRO A 368 1.91 -14.80 -17.89
C PRO A 368 2.77 -15.54 -16.86
N GLN A 369 3.74 -16.32 -17.31
CA GLN A 369 4.66 -17.07 -16.47
C GLN A 369 5.61 -16.17 -15.66
N ALA A 370 5.85 -14.94 -16.10
CA ALA A 370 6.68 -13.98 -15.37
C ALA A 370 6.05 -13.49 -14.07
N LEU A 371 4.73 -13.62 -13.93
CA LEU A 371 4.01 -13.21 -12.72
C LEU A 371 4.15 -14.24 -11.58
N GLY A 372 4.46 -15.51 -11.91
CA GLY A 372 4.41 -16.61 -10.96
C GLY A 372 2.97 -17.06 -10.65
N PRO A 373 2.79 -18.11 -9.81
CA PRO A 373 1.51 -18.82 -9.66
C PRO A 373 0.41 -17.99 -8.96
N GLY A 374 0.76 -16.97 -8.18
CA GLY A 374 -0.17 -16.09 -7.48
C GLY A 374 -0.03 -14.63 -7.88
N GLY A 375 0.87 -14.32 -8.82
CA GLY A 375 1.09 -12.96 -9.29
C GLY A 375 -0.02 -12.46 -10.21
N HIS A 376 -0.22 -11.16 -10.24
CA HIS A 376 -1.25 -10.52 -11.04
C HIS A 376 -0.87 -9.09 -11.40
N ILE A 377 -1.63 -8.49 -12.32
CA ILE A 377 -1.50 -7.08 -12.70
C ILE A 377 -2.79 -6.38 -12.29
N LEU A 378 -2.66 -5.43 -11.36
CA LEU A 378 -3.79 -4.65 -10.86
C LEU A 378 -4.06 -3.42 -11.74
N LEU A 379 -5.34 -3.08 -11.83
CA LEU A 379 -5.84 -1.80 -12.29
C LEU A 379 -6.63 -1.16 -11.14
N TRP A 380 -6.23 0.03 -10.72
CA TRP A 380 -6.91 0.76 -9.66
C TRP A 380 -7.15 2.22 -10.05
N PRO A 381 -8.08 2.43 -10.99
CA PRO A 381 -8.41 3.77 -11.45
C PRO A 381 -8.93 4.61 -10.29
N ALA A 382 -8.58 5.89 -10.29
CA ALA A 382 -8.96 6.82 -9.24
C ALA A 382 -9.35 8.19 -9.81
N TYR A 383 -10.19 8.90 -9.04
CA TYR A 383 -10.49 10.29 -9.25
C TYR A 383 -9.56 11.13 -8.39
N THR A 384 -8.74 11.98 -8.99
CA THR A 384 -7.62 12.65 -8.31
C THR A 384 -8.05 13.61 -7.21
N LEU A 385 -9.20 14.26 -7.38
CA LEU A 385 -9.73 15.22 -6.39
C LEU A 385 -10.16 14.58 -5.06
N THR A 386 -10.08 13.24 -4.95
CA THR A 386 -10.33 12.55 -3.68
C THR A 386 -9.14 12.55 -2.74
N SER A 387 -7.92 12.89 -3.22
CA SER A 387 -6.72 12.94 -2.40
C SER A 387 -6.14 14.35 -2.28
N ASP A 388 -5.77 14.72 -1.05
CA ASP A 388 -5.05 15.93 -0.70
C ASP A 388 -3.74 15.68 0.06
N VAL A 389 -3.28 14.43 0.10
CA VAL A 389 -2.00 14.04 0.72
C VAL A 389 -0.84 14.55 -0.14
N PRO A 390 -0.03 15.51 0.35
CA PRO A 390 0.93 16.19 -0.52
C PRO A 390 2.03 15.30 -1.09
N LEU A 391 2.39 14.23 -0.39
CA LEU A 391 3.46 13.30 -0.81
C LEU A 391 2.94 12.07 -1.55
N PHE A 392 1.63 11.90 -1.67
CA PHE A 392 1.04 10.93 -2.59
C PHE A 392 1.01 11.52 -3.99
N MET A 393 2.06 11.26 -4.77
CA MET A 393 2.23 11.82 -6.10
C MET A 393 1.36 11.10 -7.11
N HIS A 394 0.64 11.86 -7.92
CA HIS A 394 -0.11 11.39 -9.08
C HIS A 394 0.04 12.39 -10.24
N PRO A 395 -0.19 11.98 -11.49
CA PRO A 395 -0.26 12.89 -12.63
C PRO A 395 -1.38 13.93 -12.50
N GLU A 396 -1.27 15.00 -13.26
CA GLU A 396 -2.35 15.98 -13.41
C GLU A 396 -3.55 15.39 -14.14
N GLY A 397 -4.73 15.97 -13.94
CA GLY A 397 -6.00 15.57 -14.54
C GLY A 397 -7.01 15.05 -13.51
N ASP A 398 -8.28 14.96 -13.91
CA ASP A 398 -9.37 14.54 -13.01
C ASP A 398 -9.33 13.04 -12.73
N PHE A 399 -8.87 12.24 -13.69
CA PHE A 399 -8.77 10.79 -13.60
C PHE A 399 -7.34 10.33 -13.79
N VAL A 400 -6.96 9.33 -13.03
CA VAL A 400 -5.69 8.61 -13.20
C VAL A 400 -5.97 7.10 -13.26
N MET A 401 -5.12 6.39 -13.99
CA MET A 401 -5.11 4.94 -13.98
C MET A 401 -4.00 4.48 -13.03
N GLY A 402 -4.37 3.90 -11.91
CA GLY A 402 -3.44 3.14 -11.10
C GLY A 402 -3.16 1.79 -11.75
N TRP A 403 -1.90 1.41 -11.80
CA TRP A 403 -1.45 0.17 -12.38
C TRP A 403 -0.37 -0.45 -11.50
N GLY A 404 -0.43 -1.76 -11.34
CA GLY A 404 0.59 -2.48 -10.57
C GLY A 404 0.85 -3.86 -11.14
N ILE A 405 2.13 -4.26 -11.24
CA ILE A 405 2.55 -5.61 -11.54
C ILE A 405 3.12 -6.25 -10.27
N LEU A 406 2.52 -7.36 -9.86
CA LEU A 406 2.72 -7.97 -8.55
C LEU A 406 3.20 -9.44 -8.70
N PRO A 407 4.43 -9.66 -9.15
CA PRO A 407 4.97 -11.01 -9.26
C PRO A 407 5.32 -11.59 -7.90
N GLY A 408 5.32 -12.92 -7.82
CA GLY A 408 5.94 -13.67 -6.76
C GLY A 408 6.87 -14.71 -7.36
N VAL A 409 8.16 -14.60 -7.12
CA VAL A 409 9.18 -15.40 -7.78
C VAL A 409 10.14 -16.07 -6.79
N PRO A 410 10.58 -17.30 -7.08
CA PRO A 410 11.68 -17.90 -6.34
C PRO A 410 12.93 -17.01 -6.39
N ALA A 411 13.71 -16.98 -5.30
CA ALA A 411 14.90 -16.12 -5.18
C ALA A 411 15.87 -16.21 -6.37
N ARG A 412 16.01 -17.40 -6.99
CA ARG A 412 16.88 -17.60 -8.18
C ARG A 412 16.42 -16.84 -9.44
N PHE A 413 15.19 -16.34 -9.46
CA PHE A 413 14.64 -15.57 -10.59
C PHE A 413 14.44 -14.09 -10.24
N LEU A 414 14.85 -13.66 -9.04
CA LEU A 414 14.63 -12.29 -8.57
C LEU A 414 15.27 -11.25 -9.49
N ASP A 415 16.54 -11.43 -9.87
CA ASP A 415 17.25 -10.47 -10.74
C ASP A 415 16.56 -10.29 -12.09
N ARG A 416 16.03 -11.38 -12.65
CA ARG A 416 15.26 -11.33 -13.90
C ARG A 416 13.93 -10.56 -13.73
N ALA A 417 13.24 -10.81 -12.63
CA ALA A 417 12.00 -10.09 -12.30
C ALA A 417 12.29 -8.58 -12.10
N LEU A 418 13.35 -8.25 -11.37
CA LEU A 418 13.75 -6.86 -11.15
C LEU A 418 14.06 -6.13 -12.46
N ALA A 419 14.77 -6.78 -13.41
CA ALA A 419 15.06 -6.19 -14.71
C ALA A 419 13.79 -5.91 -15.53
N GLN A 420 12.77 -6.78 -15.47
CA GLN A 420 11.46 -6.53 -16.10
C GLN A 420 10.70 -5.37 -15.45
N LEU A 421 10.74 -5.30 -14.13
CA LEU A 421 10.08 -4.23 -13.37
C LEU A 421 10.77 -2.88 -13.59
N ASP A 422 12.08 -2.89 -13.77
CA ASP A 422 12.85 -1.68 -14.09
C ASP A 422 12.42 -1.11 -15.45
N MET A 423 12.32 -1.96 -16.46
CA MET A 423 11.79 -1.56 -17.78
C MET A 423 10.36 -1.00 -17.68
N ALA A 424 9.48 -1.64 -16.92
CA ALA A 424 8.12 -1.14 -16.72
C ALA A 424 8.10 0.19 -15.94
N SER A 425 9.03 0.37 -14.99
CA SER A 425 9.24 1.60 -14.24
C SER A 425 9.66 2.77 -15.14
N GLU A 426 10.69 2.58 -15.95
CA GLU A 426 11.16 3.59 -16.91
C GLU A 426 10.07 3.95 -17.93
N LEU A 427 9.36 2.93 -18.44
CA LEU A 427 8.24 3.14 -19.35
C LEU A 427 7.12 3.94 -18.67
N SER A 428 6.78 3.67 -17.42
CA SER A 428 5.75 4.42 -16.70
C SER A 428 6.11 5.89 -16.54
N ILE A 429 7.37 6.20 -16.26
CA ILE A 429 7.88 7.58 -16.16
C ILE A 429 7.82 8.26 -17.55
N HIS A 430 8.19 7.55 -18.62
CA HIS A 430 8.11 8.05 -19.98
C HIS A 430 6.67 8.46 -20.37
N TYR A 431 5.67 7.70 -19.94
CA TYR A 431 4.25 8.03 -20.14
C TYR A 431 3.68 9.03 -19.10
N GLY A 432 4.54 9.68 -18.31
CA GLY A 432 4.15 10.70 -17.35
C GLY A 432 3.65 10.15 -16.00
N GLY A 433 3.88 8.88 -15.73
CA GLY A 433 3.44 8.22 -14.50
C GLY A 433 4.22 8.68 -13.26
N LYS A 434 3.56 8.54 -12.10
CA LYS A 434 4.17 8.77 -10.77
C LYS A 434 4.17 7.46 -9.98
N ARG A 435 5.30 7.15 -9.35
CA ARG A 435 5.47 5.87 -8.64
C ARG A 435 4.72 5.85 -7.31
N TYR A 436 4.10 4.73 -6.99
CA TYR A 436 3.61 4.44 -5.64
C TYR A 436 4.74 3.86 -4.81
N LEU A 437 5.13 4.56 -3.75
CA LEU A 437 6.44 4.37 -3.10
C LEU A 437 6.51 3.18 -2.14
N SER A 438 5.44 2.41 -1.94
CA SER A 438 5.50 1.14 -1.21
C SER A 438 6.23 0.06 -2.00
N GLY A 439 6.18 0.13 -3.32
CA GLY A 439 6.67 -0.84 -4.27
C GLY A 439 8.19 -0.85 -4.50
N PHE A 440 8.57 -1.56 -5.55
CA PHE A 440 9.92 -1.56 -6.07
C PHE A 440 10.26 -0.18 -6.67
N ILE A 441 11.27 0.45 -6.13
CA ILE A 441 11.73 1.80 -6.52
C ILE A 441 13.16 1.73 -7.04
N THR A 442 13.40 2.45 -8.14
CA THR A 442 14.69 2.54 -8.85
C THR A 442 15.33 3.93 -8.76
N PHE A 443 14.80 4.78 -7.85
CA PHE A 443 15.35 6.13 -7.65
C PHE A 443 16.60 6.07 -6.79
N ASP A 444 17.74 6.18 -7.44
CA ASP A 444 19.08 6.06 -6.87
C ASP A 444 19.85 7.38 -6.82
N THR A 445 19.25 8.47 -7.31
CA THR A 445 19.84 9.82 -7.29
C THR A 445 18.86 10.88 -6.80
N VAL A 446 19.40 12.02 -6.35
CA VAL A 446 18.63 13.20 -5.91
C VAL A 446 17.73 13.72 -7.03
N GLU A 447 18.24 13.72 -8.28
CA GLU A 447 17.51 14.22 -9.44
C GLU A 447 16.24 13.38 -9.72
N LYS A 448 16.31 12.05 -9.59
CA LYS A 448 15.15 11.16 -9.74
C LYS A 448 14.11 11.40 -8.66
N TRP A 449 14.53 11.60 -7.41
CA TRP A 449 13.62 11.96 -6.32
C TRP A 449 13.00 13.33 -6.52
N ALA A 450 13.80 14.34 -6.90
CA ALA A 450 13.32 15.67 -7.21
C ALA A 450 12.32 15.66 -8.39
N ALA A 451 12.59 14.89 -9.44
CA ALA A 451 11.68 14.74 -10.57
C ALA A 451 10.36 14.05 -10.18
N HIS A 452 10.42 13.06 -9.28
CA HIS A 452 9.22 12.40 -8.77
C HIS A 452 8.33 13.37 -7.99
N PHE A 453 8.90 14.10 -7.03
CA PHE A 453 8.16 15.00 -6.15
C PHE A 453 7.87 16.39 -6.78
N GLY A 454 8.59 16.76 -7.85
CA GLY A 454 8.38 18.04 -8.55
C GLY A 454 8.41 19.23 -7.59
N ASP A 455 7.41 20.09 -7.67
CA ASP A 455 7.29 21.31 -6.86
C ASP A 455 7.18 21.05 -5.35
N ARG A 456 6.99 19.80 -4.93
CA ARG A 456 6.96 19.42 -3.50
C ARG A 456 8.36 19.21 -2.94
N TRP A 457 9.38 18.99 -3.79
CA TRP A 457 10.73 18.65 -3.37
C TRP A 457 11.38 19.68 -2.42
N PRO A 458 11.33 20.98 -2.66
CA PRO A 458 11.87 21.96 -1.71
C PRO A 458 11.27 21.87 -0.31
N ARG A 459 9.94 21.66 -0.24
CA ARG A 459 9.22 21.50 1.02
C ARG A 459 9.64 20.22 1.78
N ILE A 460 9.92 19.14 1.04
CA ILE A 460 10.43 17.89 1.62
C ILE A 460 11.81 18.12 2.26
N LEU A 461 12.71 18.85 1.58
CA LEU A 461 14.03 19.19 2.11
C LEU A 461 13.94 20.06 3.38
N GLU A 462 13.05 21.05 3.39
CA GLU A 462 12.82 21.90 4.57
C GLU A 462 12.25 21.08 5.74
N ALA A 463 11.29 20.21 5.48
CA ALA A 463 10.70 19.33 6.49
C ALA A 463 11.75 18.36 7.06
N LYS A 464 12.60 17.77 6.22
CA LYS A 464 13.69 16.90 6.68
C LYS A 464 14.63 17.64 7.62
N LYS A 465 15.05 18.84 7.26
CA LYS A 465 15.90 19.70 8.13
C LYS A 465 15.21 20.07 9.45
N LYS A 466 13.89 20.28 9.43
CA LYS A 466 13.13 20.66 10.62
C LYS A 466 12.89 19.49 11.56
N PHE A 467 12.37 18.36 11.03
CA PHE A 467 11.87 17.25 11.84
C PHE A 467 12.90 16.14 12.07
N ASP A 468 13.95 16.07 11.26
CA ASP A 468 15.06 15.13 11.41
C ASP A 468 16.41 15.79 11.05
N PRO A 469 16.84 16.80 11.80
CA PRO A 469 18.06 17.57 11.49
C PRO A 469 19.35 16.75 11.54
N ALA A 470 19.34 15.62 12.24
CA ALA A 470 20.47 14.70 12.33
C ALA A 470 20.48 13.64 11.22
N GLY A 471 19.43 13.58 10.39
CA GLY A 471 19.33 12.63 9.27
C GLY A 471 19.25 11.16 9.68
N ILE A 472 18.80 10.85 10.90
CA ILE A 472 18.77 9.47 11.43
C ILE A 472 17.53 8.69 11.05
N MET A 473 16.43 9.35 10.65
CA MET A 473 15.17 8.69 10.35
C MET A 473 15.18 8.04 8.96
N ALA A 474 15.09 6.71 8.94
CA ALA A 474 15.04 5.88 7.74
C ALA A 474 16.04 6.28 6.64
N PRO A 475 17.35 6.48 6.96
CA PRO A 475 18.32 6.98 6.00
C PRO A 475 18.58 5.98 4.86
N GLY A 476 19.05 6.49 3.71
CA GLY A 476 19.52 5.68 2.59
C GLY A 476 18.41 5.14 1.67
N PHE A 477 17.13 5.47 1.93
CA PHE A 477 16.06 5.18 0.98
C PHE A 477 15.82 6.38 0.05
N ILE A 478 15.48 7.56 0.61
CA ILE A 478 15.43 8.80 -0.17
C ILE A 478 16.83 9.43 -0.16
N GLN A 479 17.33 9.80 -1.33
CA GLN A 479 18.59 10.55 -1.48
C GLN A 479 18.26 12.04 -1.41
N TYR A 480 18.83 12.74 -0.43
CA TYR A 480 18.61 14.17 -0.20
C TYR A 480 19.78 15.04 -0.68
N GLU A 481 20.97 14.45 -0.80
CA GLU A 481 22.24 15.08 -1.17
C GLU A 481 22.98 14.27 -2.23
#